data_304673e4b2d7cc8f3c77f06fd2fa3ff7
#
_entry.id   304673e4b2d7cc8f3c77f06fd2fa3ff7
#
_cell.length_a   1.000
_cell.length_b   1.000
_cell.length_c   1.000
_cell.angle_alpha   90.00
_cell.angle_beta   90.00
_cell.angle_gamma   90.00
#
_symmetry.space_group_name_H-M   'P 1'
#
loop_
_entity.id
_entity.type
_entity.pdbx_description
1 polymer ?
#
loop_
_entity_poly.entity_id
_entity_poly.type
_entity_poly.pdbx_seq_one_letter_code
_entity_poly.pdbx_strand_id
1 'polypeptide(L)'
;MTSTYPSPVLAVLGVGPGLGLSIAQRFGAAGHRVALISRSPTRHPDYLEALAGNGVEAAAYVADANDPEQLTAALGAVRERFGRIDVGYYGPAAFETAPTEDIADLDASGARAALNSVVPAVDFASQLLPEMRQRGSGGLLFAGGLSSVVPMPPLGGLALAAAALRNYAITLHAALRPVGVYAGTITIGGLIERGDIHRAMAADAELPTINPDELAEQAWGLYRDGTEAEAVINLLS
;
A
#
# COMPACT_ATOMS: atom_id res chain seq x y z
N MET A 1 14.67 -26.43 12.23
CA MET A 1 15.32 -25.43 13.07
C MET A 1 14.33 -24.30 13.27
N THR A 2 13.72 -24.18 14.44
CA THR A 2 12.82 -23.06 14.76
C THR A 2 13.66 -21.80 14.92
N SER A 3 13.36 -20.78 14.11
CA SER A 3 14.01 -19.47 14.23
C SER A 3 13.82 -18.93 15.63
N THR A 4 14.92 -18.56 16.30
CA THR A 4 14.92 -17.93 17.63
C THR A 4 14.46 -16.47 17.62
N TYR A 5 14.22 -15.90 16.45
CA TYR A 5 13.70 -14.52 16.30
C TYR A 5 12.18 -14.54 16.16
N PRO A 6 11.47 -13.62 16.80
CA PRO A 6 10.02 -13.50 16.61
C PRO A 6 9.70 -13.24 15.13
N SER A 7 8.61 -13.85 14.63
CA SER A 7 8.15 -13.68 13.26
C SER A 7 8.06 -12.20 12.89
N PRO A 8 8.47 -11.79 11.68
CA PRO A 8 8.38 -10.42 11.24
C PRO A 8 6.92 -9.96 11.18
N VAL A 9 6.70 -8.66 11.21
CA VAL A 9 5.37 -8.03 11.24
C VAL A 9 5.16 -7.16 10.02
N LEU A 10 4.06 -7.42 9.30
CA LEU A 10 3.55 -6.56 8.23
C LEU A 10 2.41 -5.68 8.76
N ALA A 11 2.50 -4.38 8.54
CA ALA A 11 1.36 -3.46 8.68
C ALA A 11 0.79 -3.11 7.30
N VAL A 12 -0.49 -3.43 7.09
CA VAL A 12 -1.23 -3.14 5.85
C VAL A 12 -2.15 -1.95 6.09
N LEU A 13 -1.75 -0.76 5.68
CA LEU A 13 -2.59 0.43 5.71
C LEU A 13 -3.42 0.53 4.43
N GLY A 14 -4.74 0.64 4.58
CA GLY A 14 -5.69 0.60 3.47
C GLY A 14 -6.07 -0.82 3.06
N VAL A 15 -6.24 -1.73 4.04
CA VAL A 15 -6.74 -3.07 3.73
C VAL A 15 -8.15 -3.00 3.15
N GLY A 16 -8.29 -3.57 1.96
CA GLY A 16 -9.54 -3.81 1.26
C GLY A 16 -9.60 -5.25 0.74
N PRO A 17 -10.74 -5.68 0.15
CA PRO A 17 -10.98 -7.07 -0.25
C PRO A 17 -10.19 -7.51 -1.50
N GLY A 18 -9.57 -6.57 -2.20
CA GLY A 18 -8.65 -6.82 -3.31
C GLY A 18 -7.20 -6.91 -2.84
N LEU A 19 -6.36 -5.99 -3.33
CA LEU A 19 -4.90 -6.05 -3.15
C LEU A 19 -4.45 -6.05 -1.69
N GLY A 20 -5.06 -5.24 -0.81
CA GLY A 20 -4.65 -5.19 0.59
C GLY A 20 -4.76 -6.52 1.31
N LEU A 21 -5.87 -7.28 1.09
CA LEU A 21 -6.03 -8.61 1.67
C LEU A 21 -5.08 -9.63 1.02
N SER A 22 -4.85 -9.56 -0.29
CA SER A 22 -3.90 -10.45 -0.99
C SER A 22 -2.46 -10.22 -0.51
N ILE A 23 -2.05 -8.97 -0.29
CA ILE A 23 -0.75 -8.64 0.35
C ILE A 23 -0.65 -9.28 1.74
N ALA A 24 -1.70 -9.11 2.56
CA ALA A 24 -1.75 -9.70 3.91
C ALA A 24 -1.58 -11.23 3.87
N GLN A 25 -2.30 -11.91 2.98
CA GLN A 25 -2.22 -13.37 2.79
C GLN A 25 -0.85 -13.81 2.28
N ARG A 26 -0.30 -13.09 1.28
CA ARG A 26 1.00 -13.46 0.68
C ARG A 26 2.15 -13.35 1.67
N PHE A 27 2.20 -12.25 2.41
CA PHE A 27 3.23 -12.06 3.43
C PHE A 27 3.01 -12.97 4.64
N GLY A 28 1.75 -13.21 5.03
CA GLY A 28 1.41 -14.18 6.05
C GLY A 28 1.89 -15.58 5.70
N ALA A 29 1.68 -16.04 4.48
CA ALA A 29 2.20 -17.32 3.97
C ALA A 29 3.74 -17.37 3.97
N ALA A 30 4.41 -16.22 3.94
CA ALA A 30 5.87 -16.11 4.09
C ALA A 30 6.33 -16.00 5.56
N GLY A 31 5.41 -16.18 6.53
CA GLY A 31 5.72 -16.22 7.95
C GLY A 31 5.60 -14.89 8.70
N HIS A 32 5.04 -13.85 8.09
CA HIS A 32 4.76 -12.59 8.77
C HIS A 32 3.49 -12.68 9.62
N ARG A 33 3.52 -12.06 10.79
CA ARG A 33 2.30 -11.67 11.51
C ARG A 33 1.74 -10.41 10.85
N VAL A 34 0.43 -10.24 10.86
CA VAL A 34 -0.23 -9.20 10.06
C VAL A 34 -1.04 -8.25 10.91
N ALA A 35 -0.81 -6.96 10.75
CA ALA A 35 -1.66 -5.89 11.25
C ALA A 35 -2.45 -5.27 10.09
N LEU A 36 -3.77 -5.40 10.13
CA LEU A 36 -4.68 -4.82 9.15
C LEU A 36 -5.16 -3.45 9.65
N ILE A 37 -5.03 -2.40 8.83
CA ILE A 37 -5.45 -1.04 9.21
C ILE A 37 -6.38 -0.48 8.13
N SER A 38 -7.59 -0.08 8.49
CA SER A 38 -8.55 0.58 7.60
C SER A 38 -9.53 1.47 8.37
N ARG A 39 -10.21 2.36 7.66
CA ARG A 39 -11.16 3.33 8.23
C ARG A 39 -12.40 2.69 8.87
N SER A 40 -12.82 1.54 8.38
CA SER A 40 -14.03 0.86 8.84
C SER A 40 -13.71 -0.54 9.37
N PRO A 41 -14.24 -0.93 10.55
CA PRO A 41 -14.07 -2.27 11.10
C PRO A 41 -14.99 -3.31 10.45
N THR A 42 -15.93 -2.91 9.59
CA THR A 42 -17.03 -3.75 9.09
C THR A 42 -16.57 -5.08 8.48
N ARG A 43 -15.45 -5.07 7.75
CA ARG A 43 -14.90 -6.26 7.08
C ARG A 43 -13.75 -6.91 7.85
N HIS A 44 -13.33 -6.35 8.99
CA HIS A 44 -12.23 -6.89 9.78
C HIS A 44 -12.45 -8.34 10.21
N PRO A 45 -13.66 -8.75 10.70
CA PRO A 45 -13.91 -10.14 11.06
C PRO A 45 -13.63 -11.11 9.91
N ASP A 46 -14.13 -10.83 8.70
CA ASP A 46 -13.97 -11.69 7.53
C ASP A 46 -12.48 -11.80 7.11
N TYR A 47 -11.75 -10.68 7.17
CA TYR A 47 -10.32 -10.67 6.84
C TYR A 47 -9.49 -11.46 7.85
N LEU A 48 -9.80 -11.31 9.14
CA LEU A 48 -9.13 -12.06 10.20
C LEU A 48 -9.43 -13.56 10.12
N GLU A 49 -10.67 -13.95 9.80
CA GLU A 49 -11.04 -15.35 9.57
C GLU A 49 -10.28 -15.94 8.39
N ALA A 50 -10.22 -15.23 7.26
CA ALA A 50 -9.47 -15.66 6.07
C ALA A 50 -7.96 -15.85 6.36
N LEU A 51 -7.36 -14.99 7.17
CA LEU A 51 -5.96 -15.11 7.57
C LEU A 51 -5.75 -16.24 8.56
N ALA A 52 -6.63 -16.38 9.55
CA ALA A 52 -6.58 -17.46 10.54
C ALA A 52 -6.76 -18.84 9.88
N GLY A 53 -7.64 -18.97 8.90
CA GLY A 53 -7.82 -20.19 8.08
C GLY A 53 -6.56 -20.63 7.35
N ASN A 54 -5.63 -19.70 7.10
CA ASN A 54 -4.31 -19.96 6.52
C ASN A 54 -3.18 -20.03 7.58
N GLY A 55 -3.53 -20.07 8.86
CA GLY A 55 -2.56 -20.15 9.96
C GLY A 55 -1.77 -18.86 10.22
N VAL A 56 -2.26 -17.71 9.75
CA VAL A 56 -1.61 -16.40 9.91
C VAL A 56 -2.10 -15.73 11.19
N GLU A 57 -1.19 -15.39 12.11
CA GLU A 57 -1.51 -14.55 13.26
C GLU A 57 -1.75 -13.11 12.78
N ALA A 58 -2.97 -12.58 13.01
CA ALA A 58 -3.34 -11.24 12.59
C ALA A 58 -4.14 -10.49 13.64
N ALA A 59 -4.10 -9.15 13.56
CA ALA A 59 -4.96 -8.24 14.31
C ALA A 59 -5.41 -7.09 13.40
N ALA A 60 -6.56 -6.48 13.72
CA ALA A 60 -7.11 -5.39 12.93
C ALA A 60 -7.30 -4.13 13.78
N TYR A 61 -7.06 -2.97 13.16
CA TYR A 61 -7.10 -1.65 13.78
C TYR A 61 -7.89 -0.69 12.91
N VAL A 62 -8.62 0.23 13.54
CA VAL A 62 -9.37 1.26 12.84
C VAL A 62 -8.55 2.54 12.85
N ALA A 63 -8.25 3.07 11.66
CA ALA A 63 -7.64 4.38 11.50
C ALA A 63 -7.91 4.93 10.09
N ASP A 64 -8.17 6.23 9.99
CA ASP A 64 -8.10 6.98 8.74
C ASP A 64 -6.65 7.37 8.47
N ALA A 65 -6.14 7.01 7.29
CA ALA A 65 -4.79 7.40 6.88
C ALA A 65 -4.60 8.92 6.78
N ASN A 66 -5.69 9.68 6.57
CA ASN A 66 -5.68 11.14 6.52
C ASN A 66 -5.69 11.81 7.90
N ASP A 67 -5.85 11.04 8.97
CA ASP A 67 -5.81 11.53 10.35
C ASP A 67 -4.50 11.06 11.02
N PRO A 68 -3.51 11.97 11.19
CA PRO A 68 -2.21 11.60 11.77
C PRO A 68 -2.29 11.07 13.20
N GLU A 69 -3.27 11.50 13.99
CA GLU A 69 -3.43 11.05 15.38
C GLU A 69 -3.96 9.61 15.40
N GLN A 70 -4.97 9.29 14.58
CA GLN A 70 -5.48 7.93 14.45
C GLN A 70 -4.41 6.99 13.89
N LEU A 71 -3.65 7.43 12.88
CA LEU A 71 -2.56 6.63 12.32
C LEU A 71 -1.49 6.33 13.38
N THR A 72 -1.07 7.34 14.13
CA THR A 72 -0.08 7.20 15.22
C THR A 72 -0.58 6.24 16.30
N ALA A 73 -1.83 6.37 16.72
CA ALA A 73 -2.43 5.48 17.72
C ALA A 73 -2.50 4.03 17.22
N ALA A 74 -2.91 3.81 15.97
CA ALA A 74 -2.98 2.47 15.37
C ALA A 74 -1.60 1.82 15.27
N LEU A 75 -0.59 2.54 14.78
CA LEU A 75 0.79 2.03 14.71
C LEU A 75 1.39 1.76 16.10
N GLY A 76 1.04 2.58 17.09
CA GLY A 76 1.38 2.35 18.50
C GLY A 76 0.78 1.03 19.01
N ALA A 77 -0.52 0.80 18.80
CA ALA A 77 -1.20 -0.43 19.19
C ALA A 77 -0.65 -1.68 18.45
N VAL A 78 -0.22 -1.54 17.20
CA VAL A 78 0.48 -2.61 16.47
C VAL A 78 1.80 -2.96 17.17
N ARG A 79 2.59 -1.94 17.58
CA ARG A 79 3.85 -2.17 18.32
C ARG A 79 3.63 -2.80 19.70
N GLU A 80 2.60 -2.36 20.42
CA GLU A 80 2.23 -2.97 21.70
C GLU A 80 1.86 -4.45 21.55
N ARG A 81 1.12 -4.80 20.49
CA ARG A 81 0.67 -6.19 20.25
C ARG A 81 1.79 -7.09 19.72
N PHE A 82 2.60 -6.62 18.80
CA PHE A 82 3.54 -7.43 18.03
C PHE A 82 5.03 -7.12 18.33
N GLY A 83 5.31 -6.06 19.06
CA GLY A 83 6.64 -5.62 19.46
C GLY A 83 7.34 -4.70 18.46
N ARG A 84 7.12 -4.88 17.15
CA ARG A 84 7.73 -4.05 16.08
C ARG A 84 6.94 -4.14 14.79
N ILE A 85 7.29 -3.28 13.82
CA ILE A 85 6.80 -3.36 12.44
C ILE A 85 8.02 -3.52 11.53
N ASP A 86 8.05 -4.61 10.75
CA ASP A 86 9.15 -4.92 9.84
C ASP A 86 8.88 -4.47 8.41
N VAL A 87 7.61 -4.55 7.99
CA VAL A 87 7.18 -4.14 6.65
C VAL A 87 5.94 -3.25 6.77
N GLY A 88 5.94 -2.15 6.07
CA GLY A 88 4.77 -1.30 5.88
C GLY A 88 4.28 -1.38 4.44
N TYR A 89 3.01 -1.71 4.24
CA TYR A 89 2.34 -1.59 2.95
C TYR A 89 1.33 -0.45 2.99
N TYR A 90 1.43 0.49 2.04
CA TYR A 90 0.51 1.60 1.85
C TYR A 90 -0.33 1.36 0.60
N GLY A 91 -1.63 1.16 0.76
CA GLY A 91 -2.58 0.89 -0.30
C GLY A 91 -3.88 1.69 -0.30
N PRO A 92 -4.03 2.82 0.46
CA PRO A 92 -5.21 3.66 0.31
C PRO A 92 -5.32 4.20 -1.11
N ALA A 93 -6.50 4.02 -1.73
CA ALA A 93 -6.74 4.54 -3.07
C ALA A 93 -7.00 6.06 -3.01
N ALA A 94 -6.28 6.81 -3.84
CA ALA A 94 -6.44 8.27 -3.92
C ALA A 94 -7.73 8.72 -4.63
N PHE A 95 -8.52 7.80 -5.21
CA PHE A 95 -9.75 8.11 -5.95
C PHE A 95 -10.80 8.90 -5.16
N GLU A 96 -10.80 8.78 -3.83
CA GLU A 96 -11.76 9.51 -2.98
C GLU A 96 -11.32 10.95 -2.66
N THR A 97 -10.04 11.25 -2.84
CA THR A 97 -9.43 12.50 -2.38
C THR A 97 -8.76 13.31 -3.49
N ALA A 98 -8.38 12.68 -4.60
CA ALA A 98 -7.78 13.36 -5.74
C ALA A 98 -8.84 13.64 -6.83
N PRO A 99 -8.88 14.86 -7.39
CA PRO A 99 -9.78 15.19 -8.50
C PRO A 99 -9.51 14.32 -9.73
N THR A 100 -10.58 13.90 -10.41
CA THR A 100 -10.53 13.11 -11.65
C THR A 100 -10.97 13.92 -12.88
N GLU A 101 -10.90 15.24 -12.82
CA GLU A 101 -11.13 16.12 -13.95
C GLU A 101 -9.98 16.03 -14.99
N ASP A 102 -10.22 16.47 -16.22
CA ASP A 102 -9.15 16.52 -17.23
C ASP A 102 -8.00 17.39 -16.76
N ILE A 103 -6.77 16.96 -17.04
CA ILE A 103 -5.55 17.68 -16.61
C ILE A 103 -5.49 19.12 -17.14
N ALA A 104 -6.11 19.39 -18.30
CA ALA A 104 -6.16 20.73 -18.88
C ALA A 104 -7.09 21.68 -18.12
N ASP A 105 -8.04 21.14 -17.37
CA ASP A 105 -9.00 21.90 -16.56
C ASP A 105 -8.57 21.99 -15.08
N LEU A 106 -7.51 21.26 -14.69
CA LEU A 106 -7.03 21.21 -13.31
C LEU A 106 -6.48 22.57 -12.87
N ASP A 107 -7.12 23.18 -11.89
CA ASP A 107 -6.67 24.43 -11.30
C ASP A 107 -5.67 24.22 -10.14
N ALA A 108 -5.15 25.33 -9.59
CA ALA A 108 -4.20 25.29 -8.48
C ALA A 108 -4.82 24.73 -7.19
N SER A 109 -6.12 24.77 -7.00
CA SER A 109 -6.80 24.18 -5.85
C SER A 109 -6.85 22.67 -5.98
N GLY A 110 -7.25 22.17 -7.15
CA GLY A 110 -7.24 20.75 -7.49
C GLY A 110 -5.84 20.14 -7.43
N ALA A 111 -4.83 20.85 -7.93
CA ALA A 111 -3.44 20.43 -7.83
C ALA A 111 -2.96 20.30 -6.36
N ARG A 112 -3.34 21.25 -5.50
CA ARG A 112 -3.04 21.15 -4.04
C ARG A 112 -3.75 19.96 -3.40
N ALA A 113 -5.02 19.73 -3.71
CA ALA A 113 -5.76 18.58 -3.19
C ALA A 113 -5.11 17.25 -3.62
N ALA A 114 -4.72 17.14 -4.89
CA ALA A 114 -4.01 16.00 -5.43
C ALA A 114 -2.69 15.73 -4.70
N LEU A 115 -1.86 16.74 -4.51
CA LEU A 115 -0.59 16.61 -3.79
C LEU A 115 -0.79 16.29 -2.30
N ASN A 116 -1.82 16.87 -1.66
CA ASN A 116 -2.15 16.57 -0.27
C ASN A 116 -2.57 15.10 -0.08
N SER A 117 -3.12 14.43 -1.08
CA SER A 117 -3.47 13.01 -0.99
C SER A 117 -2.26 12.07 -0.85
N VAL A 118 -1.05 12.56 -1.12
CA VAL A 118 0.21 11.81 -0.92
C VAL A 118 0.76 11.95 0.50
N VAL A 119 0.37 13.01 1.22
CA VAL A 119 0.88 13.27 2.57
C VAL A 119 0.70 12.10 3.54
N PRO A 120 -0.44 11.37 3.56
CA PRO A 120 -0.60 10.20 4.41
C PRO A 120 0.41 9.07 4.16
N ALA A 121 0.85 8.89 2.90
CA ALA A 121 1.89 7.90 2.59
C ALA A 121 3.25 8.31 3.17
N VAL A 122 3.56 9.61 3.14
CA VAL A 122 4.78 10.16 3.74
C VAL A 122 4.73 10.05 5.25
N ASP A 123 3.59 10.37 5.87
CA ASP A 123 3.40 10.25 7.32
C ASP A 123 3.55 8.80 7.78
N PHE A 124 2.89 7.86 7.12
CA PHE A 124 3.04 6.42 7.40
C PHE A 124 4.51 5.98 7.35
N ALA A 125 5.22 6.34 6.29
CA ALA A 125 6.63 6.01 6.14
C ALA A 125 7.48 6.65 7.24
N SER A 126 7.24 7.93 7.56
CA SER A 126 8.01 8.68 8.54
C SER A 126 7.93 8.09 9.95
N GLN A 127 6.79 7.47 10.29
CA GLN A 127 6.57 6.81 11.57
C GLN A 127 7.23 5.41 11.66
N LEU A 128 7.53 4.76 10.55
CA LEU A 128 8.17 3.44 10.51
C LEU A 128 9.69 3.50 10.33
N LEU A 129 10.16 4.45 9.55
CA LEU A 129 11.56 4.55 9.14
C LEU A 129 12.59 4.69 10.29
N PRO A 130 12.34 5.41 11.40
CA PRO A 130 13.33 5.55 12.46
C PRO A 130 13.78 4.20 13.01
N GLU A 131 12.85 3.31 13.35
CA GLU A 131 13.14 1.99 13.88
C GLU A 131 13.79 1.07 12.82
N MET A 132 13.31 1.13 11.56
CA MET A 132 13.86 0.36 10.45
C MET A 132 15.32 0.74 10.18
N ARG A 133 15.63 2.04 10.15
CA ARG A 133 16.99 2.55 9.96
C ARG A 133 17.91 2.22 11.13
N GLN A 134 17.41 2.30 12.36
CA GLN A 134 18.19 1.96 13.55
C GLN A 134 18.65 0.50 13.54
N ARG A 135 17.78 -0.43 13.11
CA ARG A 135 18.11 -1.86 13.04
C ARG A 135 18.75 -2.30 11.72
N GLY A 136 18.82 -1.42 10.72
CA GLY A 136 19.39 -1.73 9.41
C GLY A 136 18.58 -2.74 8.61
N SER A 137 17.26 -2.84 8.85
CA SER A 137 16.38 -3.79 8.15
C SER A 137 14.93 -3.34 8.21
N GLY A 138 14.17 -3.68 7.17
CA GLY A 138 12.74 -3.39 7.04
C GLY A 138 12.37 -3.07 5.61
N GLY A 139 11.09 -2.80 5.36
CA GLY A 139 10.63 -2.45 4.03
C GLY A 139 9.36 -1.63 3.99
N LEU A 140 9.25 -0.81 2.97
CA LEU A 140 8.07 -0.03 2.64
C LEU A 140 7.62 -0.35 1.22
N LEU A 141 6.36 -0.64 1.04
CA LEU A 141 5.74 -0.92 -0.26
C LEU A 141 4.56 0.04 -0.47
N PHE A 142 4.48 0.61 -1.66
CA PHE A 142 3.43 1.53 -2.04
C PHE A 142 2.69 1.00 -3.27
N ALA A 143 1.35 1.06 -3.26
CA ALA A 143 0.55 0.81 -4.45
C ALA A 143 0.21 2.12 -5.15
N GLY A 144 0.53 2.20 -6.43
CA GLY A 144 0.28 3.37 -7.27
C GLY A 144 -0.43 3.02 -8.58
N GLY A 145 -0.85 4.05 -9.31
CA GLY A 145 -1.55 3.91 -10.58
C GLY A 145 -0.66 4.15 -11.81
N LEU A 146 -1.01 3.51 -12.94
CA LEU A 146 -0.29 3.60 -14.22
C LEU A 146 -0.23 5.03 -14.76
N SER A 147 -1.16 5.91 -14.38
CA SER A 147 -1.14 7.34 -14.75
C SER A 147 0.12 8.08 -14.27
N SER A 148 0.92 7.48 -13.39
CA SER A 148 2.25 7.97 -13.02
C SER A 148 3.33 7.76 -14.08
N VAL A 149 3.08 6.93 -15.08
CA VAL A 149 4.03 6.52 -16.13
C VAL A 149 3.47 6.79 -17.52
N VAL A 150 2.18 6.48 -17.72
CA VAL A 150 1.48 6.67 -18.99
C VAL A 150 0.59 7.89 -18.88
N PRO A 151 0.68 8.86 -19.82
CA PRO A 151 -0.22 10.03 -19.81
C PRO A 151 -1.69 9.63 -19.93
N MET A 152 -2.49 10.03 -18.95
CA MET A 152 -3.94 9.80 -18.89
C MET A 152 -4.66 11.12 -18.59
N PRO A 153 -4.90 11.98 -19.61
CA PRO A 153 -5.47 13.32 -19.40
C PRO A 153 -6.75 13.34 -18.55
N PRO A 154 -7.70 12.40 -18.71
CA PRO A 154 -8.93 12.41 -17.91
C PRO A 154 -8.74 12.14 -16.42
N LEU A 155 -7.53 11.74 -15.98
CA LEU A 155 -7.23 11.45 -14.57
C LEU A 155 -6.56 12.62 -13.83
N GLY A 156 -6.39 13.76 -14.44
CA GLY A 156 -5.95 15.05 -13.89
C GLY A 156 -5.19 15.01 -12.57
N GLY A 157 -5.86 15.39 -11.50
CA GLY A 157 -5.28 15.40 -10.17
C GLY A 157 -4.82 14.02 -9.68
N LEU A 158 -5.52 12.95 -10.06
CA LEU A 158 -5.12 11.59 -9.70
C LEU A 158 -3.79 11.20 -10.37
N ALA A 159 -3.56 11.60 -11.63
CA ALA A 159 -2.29 11.37 -12.31
C ALA A 159 -1.14 12.12 -11.62
N LEU A 160 -1.40 13.37 -11.19
CA LEU A 160 -0.42 14.17 -10.43
C LEU A 160 -0.07 13.50 -9.08
N ALA A 161 -1.08 13.04 -8.33
CA ALA A 161 -0.90 12.32 -7.08
C ALA A 161 -0.11 11.00 -7.27
N ALA A 162 -0.50 10.23 -8.29
CA ALA A 162 0.18 8.96 -8.61
C ALA A 162 1.67 9.17 -8.98
N ALA A 163 1.97 10.20 -9.77
CA ALA A 163 3.35 10.54 -10.13
C ALA A 163 4.18 10.97 -8.91
N ALA A 164 3.59 11.75 -8.00
CA ALA A 164 4.25 12.18 -6.77
C ALA A 164 4.54 10.99 -5.85
N LEU A 165 3.57 10.10 -5.61
CA LEU A 165 3.75 8.89 -4.80
C LEU A 165 4.81 7.95 -5.40
N ARG A 166 4.75 7.71 -6.71
CA ARG A 166 5.73 6.89 -7.41
C ARG A 166 7.15 7.44 -7.25
N ASN A 167 7.34 8.73 -7.53
CA ASN A 167 8.66 9.36 -7.40
C ASN A 167 9.16 9.32 -5.95
N TYR A 168 8.29 9.54 -4.97
CA TYR A 168 8.61 9.40 -3.55
C TYR A 168 9.14 8.01 -3.23
N ALA A 169 8.44 6.95 -3.62
CA ALA A 169 8.83 5.57 -3.35
C ALA A 169 10.20 5.20 -3.98
N ILE A 170 10.43 5.58 -5.24
CA ILE A 170 11.68 5.31 -5.97
C ILE A 170 12.85 6.10 -5.36
N THR A 171 12.62 7.37 -4.99
CA THR A 171 13.64 8.20 -4.33
C THR A 171 13.97 7.66 -2.95
N LEU A 172 12.95 7.16 -2.22
CA LEU A 172 13.13 6.53 -0.93
C LEU A 172 13.97 5.24 -1.05
N HIS A 173 13.74 4.42 -2.08
CA HIS A 173 14.56 3.25 -2.37
C HIS A 173 16.05 3.61 -2.46
N ALA A 174 16.37 4.60 -3.28
CA ALA A 174 17.75 5.04 -3.46
C ALA A 174 18.40 5.55 -2.16
N ALA A 175 17.62 6.28 -1.33
CA ALA A 175 18.10 6.84 -0.07
C ALA A 175 18.29 5.78 1.03
N LEU A 176 17.45 4.74 1.05
CA LEU A 176 17.42 3.75 2.11
C LEU A 176 18.30 2.51 1.86
N ARG A 177 18.59 2.22 0.60
CA ARG A 177 19.45 1.09 0.22
C ARG A 177 20.79 1.04 0.97
N PRO A 178 21.53 2.16 1.14
CA PRO A 178 22.79 2.14 1.87
C PRO A 178 22.67 1.77 3.35
N VAL A 179 21.47 1.91 3.94
CA VAL A 179 21.20 1.62 5.34
C VAL A 179 20.40 0.31 5.55
N GLY A 180 20.31 -0.52 4.51
CA GLY A 180 19.70 -1.85 4.60
C GLY A 180 18.17 -1.88 4.73
N VAL A 181 17.49 -0.79 4.37
CA VAL A 181 16.03 -0.69 4.37
C VAL A 181 15.52 -0.62 2.94
N TYR A 182 14.52 -1.43 2.62
CA TYR A 182 13.89 -1.46 1.31
C TYR A 182 12.77 -0.42 1.21
N ALA A 183 12.57 0.15 0.04
CA ALA A 183 11.35 0.85 -0.36
C ALA A 183 11.03 0.51 -1.82
N GLY A 184 9.77 0.37 -2.18
CA GLY A 184 9.39 0.11 -3.56
C GLY A 184 7.94 0.40 -3.86
N THR A 185 7.58 0.43 -5.14
CA THR A 185 6.21 0.67 -5.59
C THR A 185 5.75 -0.34 -6.62
N ILE A 186 4.44 -0.62 -6.60
CA ILE A 186 3.75 -1.37 -7.65
C ILE A 186 2.89 -0.36 -8.39
N THR A 187 3.19 -0.17 -9.67
CA THR A 187 2.46 0.73 -10.57
C THR A 187 1.46 -0.08 -11.39
N ILE A 188 0.16 0.14 -11.17
CA ILE A 188 -0.91 -0.75 -11.59
C ILE A 188 -1.76 -0.09 -12.66
N GLY A 189 -1.88 -0.75 -13.81
CA GLY A 189 -2.73 -0.37 -14.95
C GLY A 189 -3.76 -1.43 -15.28
N GLY A 190 -4.91 -1.37 -14.65
CA GLY A 190 -6.05 -2.26 -14.76
C GLY A 190 -6.91 -2.22 -13.50
N LEU A 191 -8.11 -2.80 -13.56
CA LEU A 191 -9.01 -2.92 -12.41
C LEU A 191 -8.60 -4.11 -11.55
N ILE A 192 -8.33 -3.86 -10.27
CA ILE A 192 -7.96 -4.90 -9.32
C ILE A 192 -9.21 -5.67 -8.93
N GLU A 193 -9.27 -6.95 -9.32
CA GLU A 193 -10.38 -7.84 -8.99
C GLU A 193 -10.67 -7.88 -7.49
N ARG A 194 -11.90 -8.18 -7.13
CA ARG A 194 -12.39 -8.20 -5.73
C ARG A 194 -12.39 -6.83 -5.04
N GLY A 195 -11.69 -5.81 -5.59
CA GLY A 195 -11.60 -4.46 -5.05
C GLY A 195 -12.92 -3.69 -5.12
N ASP A 196 -13.07 -2.66 -4.30
CA ASP A 196 -14.28 -1.82 -4.29
C ASP A 196 -14.41 -0.99 -5.57
N ILE A 197 -13.30 -0.49 -6.13
CA ILE A 197 -13.27 0.22 -7.42
C ILE A 197 -13.73 -0.70 -8.53
N HIS A 198 -13.22 -1.93 -8.60
CA HIS A 198 -13.66 -2.94 -9.57
C HIS A 198 -15.17 -3.17 -9.48
N ARG A 199 -15.72 -3.36 -8.27
CA ARG A 199 -17.16 -3.57 -8.08
C ARG A 199 -17.98 -2.36 -8.51
N ALA A 200 -17.50 -1.16 -8.27
CA ALA A 200 -18.19 0.06 -8.67
C ALA A 200 -18.18 0.29 -10.19
N MET A 201 -17.10 -0.13 -10.87
CA MET A 201 -16.89 0.12 -12.31
C MET A 201 -17.23 -1.09 -13.19
N ALA A 202 -17.40 -2.29 -12.64
CA ALA A 202 -17.57 -3.54 -13.40
C ALA A 202 -18.81 -3.57 -14.29
N ALA A 203 -19.81 -2.71 -14.02
CA ALA A 203 -21.04 -2.61 -14.82
C ALA A 203 -20.87 -1.78 -16.08
N ASP A 204 -19.89 -0.87 -16.14
CA ASP A 204 -19.82 0.18 -17.15
C ASP A 204 -18.49 0.21 -17.95
N ALA A 205 -17.49 -0.57 -17.58
CA ALA A 205 -16.19 -0.49 -18.22
C ALA A 205 -15.67 -1.85 -18.70
N GLU A 206 -15.38 -1.96 -20.00
CA GLU A 206 -14.57 -3.07 -20.60
C GLU A 206 -13.07 -2.87 -20.26
N LEU A 207 -12.74 -2.54 -19.01
CA LEU A 207 -11.35 -2.39 -18.59
C LEU A 207 -10.78 -3.76 -18.18
N PRO A 208 -9.54 -4.07 -18.58
CA PRO A 208 -8.92 -5.33 -18.18
C PRO A 208 -8.77 -5.40 -16.66
N THR A 209 -9.01 -6.60 -16.13
CA THR A 209 -8.90 -6.88 -14.71
C THR A 209 -7.57 -7.56 -14.37
N ILE A 210 -7.10 -7.36 -13.16
CA ILE A 210 -5.86 -7.94 -12.64
C ILE A 210 -6.19 -8.71 -11.37
N ASN A 211 -5.74 -9.96 -11.31
CA ASN A 211 -5.83 -10.77 -10.11
C ASN A 211 -4.95 -10.15 -9.00
N PRO A 212 -5.51 -9.73 -7.85
CA PRO A 212 -4.74 -9.15 -6.77
C PRO A 212 -3.71 -10.09 -6.13
N ASP A 213 -3.86 -11.40 -6.29
CA ASP A 213 -2.89 -12.37 -5.77
C ASP A 213 -1.59 -12.35 -6.61
N GLU A 214 -1.69 -12.12 -7.92
CA GLU A 214 -0.54 -11.91 -8.79
C GLU A 214 0.20 -10.60 -8.44
N LEU A 215 -0.54 -9.53 -8.17
CA LEU A 215 0.04 -8.28 -7.69
C LEU A 215 0.74 -8.44 -6.34
N ALA A 216 0.16 -9.22 -5.43
CA ALA A 216 0.76 -9.50 -4.13
C ALA A 216 2.05 -10.34 -4.26
N GLU A 217 2.11 -11.26 -5.23
CA GLU A 217 3.36 -12.00 -5.55
C GLU A 217 4.44 -11.06 -6.09
N GLN A 218 4.08 -10.12 -6.98
CA GLN A 218 5.03 -9.11 -7.47
C GLN A 218 5.57 -8.23 -6.32
N ALA A 219 4.68 -7.78 -5.41
CA ALA A 219 5.08 -7.01 -4.24
C ALA A 219 6.03 -7.79 -3.33
N TRP A 220 5.72 -9.06 -3.10
CA TRP A 220 6.60 -9.94 -2.32
C TRP A 220 7.95 -10.12 -3.00
N GLY A 221 7.96 -10.35 -4.32
CA GLY A 221 9.20 -10.47 -5.10
C GLY A 221 10.08 -9.23 -4.96
N LEU A 222 9.52 -8.04 -5.15
CA LEU A 222 10.23 -6.77 -4.96
C LEU A 222 10.86 -6.65 -3.57
N TYR A 223 10.08 -6.91 -2.52
CA TYR A 223 10.56 -6.81 -1.15
C TYR A 223 11.63 -7.86 -0.82
N ARG A 224 11.40 -9.13 -1.21
CA ARG A 224 12.31 -10.24 -0.94
C ARG A 224 13.67 -10.05 -1.63
N ASP A 225 13.65 -9.64 -2.88
CA ASP A 225 14.87 -9.51 -3.70
C ASP A 225 15.58 -8.18 -3.43
N GLY A 226 14.83 -7.12 -3.12
CA GLY A 226 15.35 -5.82 -2.65
C GLY A 226 16.20 -5.05 -3.66
N THR A 227 16.23 -5.46 -4.93
CA THR A 227 17.09 -4.89 -5.97
C THR A 227 16.40 -3.80 -6.77
N GLU A 228 15.14 -4.02 -7.12
CA GLU A 228 14.35 -3.12 -7.95
C GLU A 228 13.46 -2.22 -7.09
N ALA A 229 13.30 -0.97 -7.51
CA ALA A 229 12.44 0.00 -6.83
C ALA A 229 10.97 -0.08 -7.26
N GLU A 230 10.69 -0.73 -8.38
CA GLU A 230 9.37 -0.70 -9.00
C GLU A 230 9.05 -1.97 -9.79
N ALA A 231 7.77 -2.35 -9.76
CA ALA A 231 7.15 -3.22 -10.76
C ALA A 231 6.00 -2.46 -11.44
N VAL A 232 6.02 -2.41 -12.78
CA VAL A 232 4.95 -1.81 -13.58
C VAL A 232 4.14 -2.92 -14.22
N ILE A 233 2.85 -2.99 -13.87
CA ILE A 233 1.89 -3.94 -14.43
C ILE A 233 0.91 -3.13 -15.28
N ASN A 234 1.00 -3.27 -16.60
CA ASN A 234 0.19 -2.53 -17.55
C ASN A 234 -0.63 -3.47 -18.43
N LEU A 235 -1.95 -3.50 -18.23
CA LEU A 235 -2.92 -4.20 -19.06
C LEU A 235 -3.77 -3.23 -19.92
N LEU A 236 -3.48 -1.93 -19.86
CA LEU A 236 -4.25 -0.89 -20.58
C LEU A 236 -3.63 -0.50 -21.94
N SER A 237 -2.59 -1.22 -22.39
CA SER A 237 -1.89 -0.97 -23.66
C SER A 237 -2.39 -1.84 -24.79
#